data_aeb58bdae344b55181a456b314ea94ef
#
_entry.id   aeb58bdae344b55181a456b314ea94ef
#
_cell.length_a   1.000
_cell.length_b   1.000
_cell.length_c   1.000
_cell.angle_alpha   90.00
_cell.angle_beta   90.00
_cell.angle_gamma   90.00
#
_symmetry.space_group_name_H-M   'P 1'
#
loop_
_entity.id
_entity.type
_entity.pdbx_description
1 polymer ?
#
loop_
_entity_poly.entity_id
_entity_poly.type
_entity_poly.pdbx_seq_one_letter_code
_entity_poly.pdbx_strand_id
1 'polypeptide(L)'
;MVSYQIHKKFLSEDFCKSIINNYKNFSEYTPRGKWNAWTVGKEKQDELVESIQSLLPSNLSVSWINITKYEEGESLRIHTDSKSKFTVVVNLNDNYNGGEFVTNKKKHILEIGDIVTFNGNRVQHGVQPVTEGVRYSLNFWFTDGKL
;
A
#
# COMPACT_ATOMS: atom_id res chain seq x y z
N MET A 1 -0.54 -20.42 10.97
CA MET A 1 -1.18 -19.15 11.37
C MET A 1 -0.93 -18.09 10.33
N VAL A 2 -1.98 -17.40 9.93
CA VAL A 2 -1.86 -16.30 8.99
C VAL A 2 -1.52 -15.04 9.76
N SER A 3 -0.47 -14.35 9.39
CA SER A 3 0.01 -13.20 10.14
C SER A 3 0.36 -12.02 9.26
N TYR A 4 0.47 -10.89 9.89
CA TYR A 4 0.93 -9.64 9.30
C TYR A 4 1.87 -8.97 10.30
N GLN A 5 2.63 -7.98 9.82
CA GLN A 5 3.48 -7.18 10.69
C GLN A 5 3.23 -5.70 10.41
N ILE A 6 3.29 -4.90 11.45
CA ILE A 6 3.19 -3.45 11.35
C ILE A 6 4.54 -2.86 11.74
N HIS A 7 5.10 -2.04 10.85
CA HIS A 7 6.37 -1.36 11.06
C HIS A 7 6.08 0.12 11.26
N LYS A 8 6.11 0.58 12.53
CA LYS A 8 5.71 1.94 12.88
C LYS A 8 6.73 2.95 12.39
N LYS A 9 6.21 3.98 11.68
CA LYS A 9 7.02 5.13 11.22
C LYS A 9 8.30 4.71 10.51
N PHE A 10 8.19 3.69 9.69
CA PHE A 10 9.34 3.13 8.98
C PHE A 10 9.90 4.12 7.96
N LEU A 11 9.02 4.80 7.21
CA LEU A 11 9.42 5.83 6.26
C LEU A 11 9.18 7.20 6.88
N SER A 12 10.07 8.14 6.58
CA SER A 12 9.97 9.47 7.14
C SER A 12 8.74 10.22 6.61
N GLU A 13 8.29 11.17 7.39
CA GLU A 13 7.18 12.04 6.99
C GLU A 13 7.53 12.81 5.71
N ASP A 14 8.77 13.30 5.60
CA ASP A 14 9.21 14.03 4.41
C ASP A 14 9.18 13.14 3.17
N PHE A 15 9.60 11.88 3.29
CA PHE A 15 9.55 10.94 2.18
C PHE A 15 8.09 10.73 1.72
N CYS A 16 7.18 10.51 2.67
CA CYS A 16 5.77 10.28 2.36
C CYS A 16 5.14 11.50 1.71
N LYS A 17 5.43 12.70 2.20
CA LYS A 17 4.94 13.94 1.60
C LYS A 17 5.48 14.14 0.19
N SER A 18 6.74 13.78 -0.04
CA SER A 18 7.36 13.85 -1.36
C SER A 18 6.62 12.95 -2.36
N ILE A 19 6.24 11.74 -1.94
CA ILE A 19 5.47 10.84 -2.80
C ILE A 19 4.12 11.46 -3.16
N ILE A 20 3.39 11.97 -2.17
CA ILE A 20 2.08 12.58 -2.43
C ILE A 20 2.21 13.79 -3.37
N ASN A 21 3.26 14.58 -3.21
CA ASN A 21 3.43 15.79 -4.01
C ASN A 21 3.89 15.50 -5.44
N ASN A 22 4.49 14.33 -5.70
CA ASN A 22 5.14 14.06 -6.97
C ASN A 22 4.66 12.82 -7.72
N TYR A 23 3.75 12.01 -7.14
CA TYR A 23 3.42 10.71 -7.74
C TYR A 23 2.92 10.81 -9.19
N LYS A 24 2.25 11.87 -9.54
CA LYS A 24 1.73 12.02 -10.90
C LYS A 24 2.84 12.19 -11.93
N ASN A 25 4.04 12.57 -11.50
CA ASN A 25 5.18 12.74 -12.40
C ASN A 25 5.86 11.40 -12.74
N PHE A 26 5.65 10.35 -11.93
CA PHE A 26 6.33 9.08 -12.13
C PHE A 26 5.36 7.87 -12.20
N SER A 27 4.08 8.15 -12.35
CA SER A 27 3.06 7.11 -12.40
C SER A 27 1.98 7.45 -13.40
N GLU A 28 1.21 6.44 -13.79
CA GLU A 28 0.15 6.57 -14.77
C GLU A 28 -1.18 6.20 -14.14
N TYR A 29 -2.19 7.04 -14.36
CA TYR A 29 -3.52 6.84 -13.80
C TYR A 29 -4.14 5.53 -14.32
N THR A 30 -4.53 4.65 -13.40
CA THR A 30 -5.16 3.37 -13.70
C THR A 30 -6.33 3.17 -12.74
N PRO A 31 -7.51 3.73 -13.05
CA PRO A 31 -8.65 3.70 -12.13
C PRO A 31 -9.10 2.27 -11.78
N ARG A 32 -9.57 2.08 -10.55
CA ARG A 32 -9.94 0.77 -10.00
C ARG A 32 -11.36 0.74 -9.47
N GLY A 33 -12.29 1.39 -10.12
CA GLY A 33 -13.70 1.38 -9.72
C GLY A 33 -14.00 2.38 -8.62
N LYS A 34 -14.06 1.90 -7.39
CA LYS A 34 -14.48 2.76 -6.26
C LYS A 34 -13.33 3.54 -5.60
N TRP A 35 -12.16 3.54 -6.20
CA TRP A 35 -11.01 4.28 -5.72
C TRP A 35 -10.05 4.51 -6.88
N ASN A 36 -9.14 5.45 -6.69
CA ASN A 36 -8.22 5.86 -7.75
C ASN A 36 -6.82 5.33 -7.50
N ALA A 37 -6.18 4.84 -8.55
CA ALA A 37 -4.83 4.31 -8.49
C ALA A 37 -3.97 4.87 -9.61
N TRP A 38 -2.67 4.94 -9.34
CA TRP A 38 -1.65 5.35 -10.30
C TRP A 38 -0.54 4.30 -10.28
N THR A 39 -0.33 3.66 -11.41
CA THR A 39 0.72 2.63 -11.55
C THR A 39 2.07 3.31 -11.71
N VAL A 40 3.03 2.92 -10.87
CA VAL A 40 4.38 3.48 -10.89
C VAL A 40 5.15 2.97 -12.11
N GLY A 41 5.81 3.87 -12.83
CA GLY A 41 6.64 3.54 -13.98
C GLY A 41 7.93 2.82 -13.57
N LYS A 42 8.49 2.06 -14.50
CA LYS A 42 9.69 1.22 -14.23
C LYS A 42 10.88 2.03 -13.72
N GLU A 43 11.05 3.24 -14.21
CA GLU A 43 12.20 4.07 -13.84
C GLU A 43 12.21 4.43 -12.35
N LYS A 44 11.04 4.48 -11.73
CA LYS A 44 10.90 4.83 -10.32
C LYS A 44 10.82 3.61 -9.41
N GLN A 45 10.50 2.44 -9.97
CA GLN A 45 10.30 1.22 -9.17
C GLN A 45 11.50 0.87 -8.30
N ASP A 46 12.71 0.89 -8.88
CA ASP A 46 13.91 0.49 -8.15
C ASP A 46 14.15 1.37 -6.92
N GLU A 47 13.98 2.67 -7.08
CA GLU A 47 14.14 3.62 -5.97
C GLU A 47 13.13 3.34 -4.86
N LEU A 48 11.88 3.09 -5.22
CA LEU A 48 10.84 2.83 -4.23
C LEU A 48 11.05 1.49 -3.53
N VAL A 49 11.44 0.45 -4.27
CA VAL A 49 11.74 -0.87 -3.67
C VAL A 49 12.91 -0.73 -2.70
N GLU A 50 13.94 0.05 -3.08
CA GLU A 50 15.10 0.27 -2.20
C GLU A 50 14.68 0.87 -0.86
N SER A 51 13.69 1.74 -0.84
CA SER A 51 13.22 2.38 0.39
C SER A 51 12.66 1.39 1.42
N ILE A 52 12.22 0.21 0.98
CA ILE A 52 11.64 -0.82 1.84
C ILE A 52 12.41 -2.13 1.79
N GLN A 53 13.61 -2.11 1.19
CA GLN A 53 14.39 -3.33 0.92
C GLN A 53 14.62 -4.19 2.16
N SER A 54 14.88 -3.56 3.30
CA SER A 54 15.17 -4.29 4.54
C SER A 54 13.99 -5.09 5.08
N LEU A 55 12.78 -4.82 4.60
CA LEU A 55 11.58 -5.55 5.03
C LEU A 55 11.30 -6.78 4.16
N LEU A 56 11.98 -6.91 3.03
CA LEU A 56 11.66 -7.92 2.04
C LEU A 56 12.34 -9.26 2.33
N PRO A 57 11.59 -10.37 2.26
CA PRO A 57 12.20 -11.70 2.22
C PRO A 57 13.08 -11.83 0.99
N SER A 58 14.00 -12.79 0.99
CA SER A 58 14.86 -13.04 -0.16
C SER A 58 14.08 -13.64 -1.34
N ASN A 59 14.65 -13.48 -2.54
CA ASN A 59 14.15 -14.14 -3.76
C ASN A 59 12.74 -13.70 -4.20
N LEU A 60 12.40 -12.44 -3.95
CA LEU A 60 11.13 -11.88 -4.43
C LEU A 60 11.39 -10.89 -5.55
N SER A 61 10.44 -10.84 -6.47
CA SER A 61 10.43 -9.88 -7.57
C SER A 61 9.18 -9.01 -7.47
N VAL A 62 9.34 -7.71 -7.67
CA VAL A 62 8.19 -6.81 -7.70
C VAL A 62 7.35 -7.08 -8.93
N SER A 63 6.04 -7.25 -8.74
CA SER A 63 5.11 -7.43 -9.84
C SER A 63 4.33 -6.15 -10.14
N TRP A 64 4.07 -5.34 -9.13
CA TRP A 64 3.29 -4.12 -9.31
C TRP A 64 3.52 -3.17 -8.14
N ILE A 65 3.58 -1.88 -8.45
CA ILE A 65 3.63 -0.81 -7.45
C ILE A 65 2.63 0.24 -7.88
N ASN A 66 1.77 0.66 -6.96
CA ASN A 66 0.87 1.77 -7.25
C ASN A 66 0.71 2.72 -6.06
N ILE A 67 0.20 3.89 -6.34
CA ILE A 67 -0.27 4.82 -5.33
C ILE A 67 -1.80 4.79 -5.40
N THR A 68 -2.46 4.69 -4.26
CA THR A 68 -3.93 4.72 -4.20
C THR A 68 -4.38 5.97 -3.46
N LYS A 69 -5.53 6.48 -3.89
CA LYS A 69 -6.16 7.66 -3.30
C LYS A 69 -7.61 7.32 -3.03
N TYR A 70 -7.99 7.38 -1.76
CA TYR A 70 -9.38 7.14 -1.33
C TYR A 70 -9.97 8.47 -0.87
N GLU A 71 -11.01 8.91 -1.57
CA GLU A 71 -11.76 10.10 -1.21
C GLU A 71 -12.95 9.70 -0.33
N GLU A 72 -13.69 10.69 0.17
CA GLU A 72 -14.82 10.40 1.06
C GLU A 72 -15.80 9.43 0.42
N GLY A 73 -16.17 8.41 1.18
CA GLY A 73 -17.07 7.34 0.72
C GLY A 73 -16.36 6.20 0.03
N GLU A 74 -15.11 6.37 -0.35
CA GLU A 74 -14.38 5.31 -1.06
C GLU A 74 -13.78 4.30 -0.11
N SER A 75 -13.70 3.06 -0.55
CA SER A 75 -13.26 1.92 0.27
C SER A 75 -12.73 0.81 -0.62
N LEU A 76 -12.13 -0.18 0.02
CA LEU A 76 -11.70 -1.40 -0.65
C LEU A 76 -12.27 -2.58 0.14
N ARG A 77 -13.06 -3.42 -0.53
CA ARG A 77 -13.67 -4.57 0.14
C ARG A 77 -12.61 -5.56 0.62
N ILE A 78 -12.97 -6.34 1.61
CA ILE A 78 -12.10 -7.40 2.13
C ILE A 78 -11.88 -8.45 1.04
N HIS A 79 -10.61 -8.79 0.80
CA HIS A 79 -10.23 -9.75 -0.26
C HIS A 79 -8.84 -10.30 0.02
N THR A 80 -8.41 -11.26 -0.80
CA THR A 80 -7.02 -11.70 -0.87
C THR A 80 -6.52 -11.43 -2.28
N ASP A 81 -5.20 -11.35 -2.44
CA ASP A 81 -4.56 -11.14 -3.74
C ASP A 81 -4.01 -12.48 -4.23
N SER A 82 -4.63 -13.06 -5.25
CA SER A 82 -4.38 -14.45 -5.64
C SER A 82 -2.93 -14.78 -6.01
N LYS A 83 -2.15 -13.81 -6.46
CA LYS A 83 -0.78 -14.07 -6.93
C LYS A 83 0.30 -13.37 -6.09
N SER A 84 -0.07 -12.62 -5.09
CA SER A 84 0.92 -11.90 -4.28
C SER A 84 1.46 -12.80 -3.18
N LYS A 85 2.75 -12.99 -3.16
CA LYS A 85 3.41 -13.71 -2.07
C LYS A 85 3.73 -12.80 -0.90
N PHE A 86 3.98 -11.53 -1.19
CA PHE A 86 4.30 -10.56 -0.15
C PHE A 86 3.76 -9.21 -0.59
N THR A 87 2.96 -8.60 0.26
CA THR A 87 2.34 -7.31 0.01
C THR A 87 2.84 -6.30 1.03
N VAL A 88 3.16 -5.11 0.56
CA VAL A 88 3.62 -4.01 1.40
C VAL A 88 2.68 -2.83 1.19
N VAL A 89 2.10 -2.34 2.27
CA VAL A 89 1.20 -1.18 2.22
C VAL A 89 1.81 -0.08 3.09
N VAL A 90 2.14 1.04 2.47
CA VAL A 90 2.68 2.21 3.16
C VAL A 90 1.58 3.25 3.32
N ASN A 91 1.32 3.66 4.54
CA ASN A 91 0.36 4.73 4.80
C ASN A 91 1.07 6.07 4.63
N LEU A 92 0.67 6.85 3.62
CA LEU A 92 1.40 8.06 3.24
C LEU A 92 0.94 9.31 3.99
N ASN A 93 -0.25 9.29 4.56
CA ASN A 93 -0.76 10.43 5.33
C ASN A 93 -1.68 9.95 6.45
N ASP A 94 -2.00 10.84 7.38
CA ASP A 94 -2.86 10.50 8.51
C ASP A 94 -3.90 11.58 8.81
N ASN A 95 -4.06 12.55 7.92
CA ASN A 95 -5.02 13.65 8.08
C ASN A 95 -6.38 13.31 7.47
N TYR A 96 -6.95 12.17 7.87
CA TYR A 96 -8.26 11.71 7.43
C TYR A 96 -8.93 10.93 8.56
N ASN A 97 -10.24 10.73 8.46
CA ASN A 97 -11.01 9.88 9.35
C ASN A 97 -11.65 8.74 8.57
N GLY A 98 -11.90 7.61 9.24
CA GLY A 98 -12.26 6.39 8.55
C GLY A 98 -11.03 5.82 7.86
N GLY A 99 -11.22 5.09 6.78
CA GLY A 99 -10.11 4.59 5.98
C GLY A 99 -9.16 3.63 6.70
N GLU A 100 -9.61 2.97 7.75
CA GLU A 100 -8.77 2.02 8.48
C GLU A 100 -8.38 0.87 7.58
N PHE A 101 -7.13 0.46 7.67
CA PHE A 101 -6.67 -0.74 6.98
C PHE A 101 -7.07 -1.96 7.80
N VAL A 102 -7.63 -2.98 7.15
CA VAL A 102 -8.14 -4.16 7.84
C VAL A 102 -7.33 -5.38 7.43
N THR A 103 -6.90 -6.16 8.42
CA THR A 103 -6.26 -7.46 8.19
C THR A 103 -6.96 -8.50 9.05
N ASN A 104 -7.46 -9.58 8.43
CA ASN A 104 -8.13 -10.67 9.14
C ASN A 104 -9.15 -10.15 10.18
N LYS A 105 -10.00 -9.23 9.75
CA LYS A 105 -11.07 -8.61 10.56
C LYS A 105 -10.58 -7.59 11.60
N LYS A 106 -9.28 -7.39 11.73
CA LYS A 106 -8.74 -6.41 12.67
C LYS A 106 -8.49 -5.08 11.96
N LYS A 107 -9.03 -4.00 12.53
CA LYS A 107 -8.86 -2.66 11.99
C LYS A 107 -7.61 -2.01 12.58
N HIS A 108 -6.87 -1.32 11.72
CA HIS A 108 -5.64 -0.63 12.11
C HIS A 108 -5.76 0.86 11.79
N ILE A 109 -5.48 1.68 12.79
CA ILE A 109 -5.35 3.12 12.60
C ILE A 109 -3.86 3.38 12.37
N LEU A 110 -3.52 3.72 11.14
CA LEU A 110 -2.13 3.90 10.74
C LEU A 110 -1.74 5.37 10.75
N GLU A 111 -0.48 5.61 11.14
CA GLU A 111 0.10 6.94 11.10
C GLU A 111 0.94 7.10 9.82
N ILE A 112 1.34 8.33 9.52
CA ILE A 112 2.18 8.60 8.36
C ILE A 112 3.49 7.83 8.46
N GLY A 113 3.82 7.09 7.39
CA GLY A 113 5.04 6.29 7.35
C GLY A 113 4.94 4.88 7.92
N ASP A 114 3.79 4.53 8.51
CA ASP A 114 3.56 3.16 8.97
C ASP A 114 3.46 2.21 7.77
N ILE A 115 4.00 1.01 7.93
CA ILE A 115 3.97 0.00 6.88
C ILE A 115 3.35 -1.27 7.43
N VAL A 116 2.46 -1.89 6.66
CA VAL A 116 1.91 -3.21 6.95
C VAL A 116 2.45 -4.18 5.90
N THR A 117 3.02 -5.28 6.36
CA THR A 117 3.51 -6.34 5.47
C THR A 117 2.80 -7.65 5.76
N PHE A 118 2.47 -8.39 4.70
CA PHE A 118 1.74 -9.66 4.85
C PHE A 118 1.79 -10.47 3.55
N ASN A 119 1.41 -11.74 3.65
CA ASN A 119 1.22 -12.57 2.45
C ASN A 119 -0.18 -12.23 1.90
N GLY A 120 -0.23 -11.49 0.78
CA GLY A 120 -1.48 -11.01 0.20
C GLY A 120 -2.41 -12.13 -0.24
N ASN A 121 -1.84 -13.30 -0.57
CA ASN A 121 -2.60 -14.47 -0.98
C ASN A 121 -3.35 -15.11 0.20
N ARG A 122 -2.89 -14.92 1.43
CA ARG A 122 -3.45 -15.58 2.61
C ARG A 122 -4.17 -14.66 3.59
N VAL A 123 -3.74 -13.42 3.70
CA VAL A 123 -4.32 -12.48 4.64
C VAL A 123 -5.46 -11.73 3.98
N GLN A 124 -6.67 -11.87 4.54
CA GLN A 124 -7.81 -11.07 4.09
C GLN A 124 -7.58 -9.63 4.49
N HIS A 125 -7.69 -8.72 3.56
CA HIS A 125 -7.42 -7.31 3.82
C HIS A 125 -8.30 -6.39 3.00
N GLY A 126 -8.41 -5.15 3.45
CA GLY A 126 -9.20 -4.13 2.78
C GLY A 126 -9.06 -2.78 3.47
N VAL A 127 -9.86 -1.82 3.02
CA VAL A 127 -9.85 -0.45 3.56
C VAL A 127 -11.28 -0.05 3.83
N GLN A 128 -11.55 0.38 5.07
CA GLN A 128 -12.87 0.89 5.45
C GLN A 128 -13.15 2.21 4.74
N PRO A 129 -14.42 2.58 4.56
CA PRO A 129 -14.74 3.85 3.91
C PRO A 129 -14.10 5.03 4.61
N VAL A 130 -13.54 5.95 3.82
CA VAL A 130 -13.04 7.22 4.32
C VAL A 130 -14.26 8.08 4.63
N THR A 131 -14.33 8.62 5.84
CA THR A 131 -15.48 9.44 6.25
C THR A 131 -15.18 10.93 6.16
N GLU A 132 -13.88 11.31 6.24
CA GLU A 132 -13.47 12.69 6.15
C GLU A 132 -12.04 12.75 5.64
N GLY A 133 -11.77 13.66 4.72
CA GLY A 133 -10.44 13.84 4.16
C GLY A 133 -10.12 12.86 3.04
N VAL A 134 -8.84 12.66 2.78
CA VAL A 134 -8.36 11.81 1.71
C VAL A 134 -7.24 10.93 2.24
N ARG A 135 -7.29 9.63 1.94
CA ARG A 135 -6.26 8.69 2.32
C ARG A 135 -5.38 8.34 1.11
N TYR A 136 -4.07 8.44 1.29
CA TYR A 136 -3.10 8.01 0.27
C TYR A 136 -2.28 6.85 0.79
N SER A 137 -2.01 5.88 -0.08
CA SER A 137 -1.08 4.79 0.25
C SER A 137 -0.19 4.45 -0.93
N LEU A 138 0.98 3.88 -0.63
CA LEU A 138 1.93 3.35 -1.61
C LEU A 138 1.96 1.85 -1.39
N ASN A 139 1.69 1.09 -2.43
CA ASN A 139 1.49 -0.35 -2.32
C ASN A 139 2.40 -1.11 -3.25
N PHE A 140 2.96 -2.22 -2.73
CA PHE A 140 3.87 -3.07 -3.49
C PHE A 140 3.37 -4.51 -3.44
N TRP A 141 3.38 -5.16 -4.59
CA TRP A 141 3.07 -6.59 -4.69
C TRP A 141 4.29 -7.32 -5.21
N PHE A 142 4.69 -8.37 -4.49
CA PHE A 142 5.86 -9.17 -4.83
C PHE A 142 5.47 -10.62 -5.07
N THR A 143 6.17 -11.27 -5.99
CA THR A 143 6.01 -12.68 -6.27
C THR A 143 7.37 -13.36 -6.08
N ASP A 144 7.39 -14.71 -6.14
CA ASP A 144 8.64 -15.46 -6.04
C ASP A 144 9.41 -15.52 -7.36
N GLY A 145 8.98 -14.78 -8.36
CA GLY A 145 9.63 -14.74 -9.65
C GLY A 145 9.33 -15.95 -10.53
N LYS A 146 8.48 -16.85 -10.09
CA LYS A 146 8.06 -18.01 -10.86
C LYS A 146 6.62 -17.78 -11.33
N LEU A 147 6.44 -17.78 -12.62
CA LEU A 147 5.12 -17.58 -13.23
C LEU A 147 4.58 -18.89 -13.76
#